data_d596fe57bb2102baa0a9358bbe11ca88
#
_entry.id   d596fe57bb2102baa0a9358bbe11ca88
#
_cell.length_a   1.000
_cell.length_b   1.000
_cell.length_c   1.000
_cell.angle_alpha   90.00
_cell.angle_beta   90.00
_cell.angle_gamma   90.00
#
_symmetry.space_group_name_H-M   'P 1'
#
loop_
_entity.id
_entity.type
_entity.pdbx_description
1 polymer ?
#
loop_
_entity_poly.entity_id
_entity_poly.type
_entity_poly.pdbx_seq_one_letter_code
_entity_poly.pdbx_strand_id
1 'polypeptide(L)'
;MNLYRQSCLRAIIAFGTALVLAMGSASADAQQPTDYTALGLEDLMALDVVAINVLGTHIHPAGQWMIGYEYMFDNMDGNLEGTHRVGDSRVLDAYNASPTDMTMQTHMVTVMYSPTINLTLMGMLPYISKSMNHVMRDGTRFNERTEGPGDAEVHALYTLFSTDNLRHRLILNGGVSFPTGSIDRSMGGSRLEYPMQLGSGTVDLMPGLTYLGQNEQMAWGAEFDPTFRLGQNGNQYRLGNRYRLSGWGAMKLTQSASLSGRVDAESWGDIRGSDSALDPTDEPTKDVSAQGGRRVDLMVGLNAYFPSGGLKGLRLAVEAGAPVYQSLNGPQLQTTWLARVGLQWAF
;
A
#
# COMPACT_ATOMS: atom_id res chain seq x y z
N MET A 1 7.69 1.64 30.58
CA MET A 1 7.61 0.94 29.30
C MET A 1 6.26 0.23 29.02
N ASN A 2 5.41 -0.03 30.00
CA ASN A 2 4.11 -0.70 29.78
C ASN A 2 2.89 0.22 29.55
N LEU A 3 2.95 1.49 29.87
CA LEU A 3 1.81 2.42 29.74
C LEU A 3 1.58 2.91 28.28
N TYR A 4 2.64 3.07 27.49
CA TYR A 4 2.53 3.46 26.07
C TYR A 4 1.99 2.33 25.17
N ARG A 5 2.32 1.08 25.46
CA ARG A 5 1.77 -0.10 24.72
C ARG A 5 0.26 -0.23 24.86
N GLN A 6 -0.29 0.09 26.04
CA GLN A 6 -1.74 0.01 26.27
C GLN A 6 -2.49 1.18 25.62
N SER A 7 -1.85 2.35 25.47
CA SER A 7 -2.49 3.52 24.86
C SER A 7 -2.66 3.39 23.34
N CYS A 8 -1.65 2.87 22.61
CA CYS A 8 -1.77 2.62 21.17
C CYS A 8 -2.78 1.52 20.84
N LEU A 9 -2.79 0.43 21.61
CA LEU A 9 -3.76 -0.64 21.40
C LEU A 9 -5.20 -0.15 21.69
N ARG A 10 -5.37 0.71 22.71
CA ARG A 10 -6.65 1.36 23.01
C ARG A 10 -7.08 2.38 21.96
N ALA A 11 -6.14 3.10 21.32
CA ALA A 11 -6.45 4.02 20.24
C ALA A 11 -6.90 3.27 18.97
N ILE A 12 -6.27 2.15 18.64
CA ILE A 12 -6.66 1.30 17.49
C ILE A 12 -8.02 0.64 17.74
N ILE A 13 -8.26 0.15 18.98
CA ILE A 13 -9.55 -0.44 19.38
C ILE A 13 -10.64 0.65 19.46
N ALA A 14 -10.32 1.85 19.95
CA ALA A 14 -11.28 2.95 20.03
C ALA A 14 -11.65 3.50 18.64
N PHE A 15 -10.72 3.51 17.68
CA PHE A 15 -11.02 3.89 16.29
C PHE A 15 -11.88 2.82 15.61
N GLY A 16 -11.60 1.54 15.81
CA GLY A 16 -12.42 0.43 15.33
C GLY A 16 -13.84 0.43 15.95
N THR A 17 -13.97 0.71 17.25
CA THR A 17 -15.28 0.81 17.93
C THR A 17 -16.04 2.07 17.57
N ALA A 18 -15.39 3.20 17.33
CA ALA A 18 -16.05 4.42 16.87
C ALA A 18 -16.59 4.27 15.42
N LEU A 19 -15.88 3.54 14.57
CA LEU A 19 -16.34 3.20 13.22
C LEU A 19 -17.55 2.25 13.25
N VAL A 20 -17.58 1.30 14.19
CA VAL A 20 -18.71 0.36 14.38
C VAL A 20 -19.92 1.05 15.04
N LEU A 21 -19.70 1.99 15.95
CA LEU A 21 -20.81 2.75 16.61
C LEU A 21 -21.45 3.78 15.69
N ALA A 22 -20.73 4.31 14.69
CA ALA A 22 -21.31 5.17 13.63
C ALA A 22 -22.24 4.39 12.67
N MET A 23 -22.22 3.07 12.68
CA MET A 23 -23.11 2.20 11.89
C MET A 23 -24.49 1.98 12.54
N GLY A 24 -24.70 2.42 13.77
CA GLY A 24 -25.86 2.04 14.60
C GLY A 24 -27.12 2.90 14.51
N SER A 25 -27.19 3.92 13.65
CA SER A 25 -28.37 4.81 13.59
C SER A 25 -28.86 5.20 12.20
N ALA A 26 -28.76 4.30 11.21
CA ALA A 26 -29.46 4.45 9.95
C ALA A 26 -30.84 3.81 10.08
N SER A 27 -31.86 4.62 10.36
CA SER A 27 -33.26 4.24 10.21
C SER A 27 -33.51 3.79 8.76
N ALA A 28 -34.01 2.56 8.62
CA ALA A 28 -34.41 2.00 7.35
C ALA A 28 -35.64 2.74 6.82
N ASP A 29 -35.41 3.71 5.95
CA ASP A 29 -36.43 4.24 5.07
C ASP A 29 -36.57 3.26 3.90
N ALA A 30 -37.71 2.57 3.83
CA ALA A 30 -38.01 1.62 2.78
C ALA A 30 -38.29 2.37 1.47
N GLN A 31 -37.22 2.69 0.73
CA GLN A 31 -37.31 3.15 -0.64
C GLN A 31 -37.45 1.95 -1.59
N GLN A 32 -38.36 2.05 -2.56
CA GLN A 32 -38.61 1.03 -3.58
C GLN A 32 -37.29 0.58 -4.26
N PRO A 33 -37.16 -0.71 -4.62
CA PRO A 33 -35.98 -1.20 -5.30
C PRO A 33 -35.85 -0.50 -6.65
N THR A 34 -34.81 0.30 -6.79
CA THR A 34 -34.41 0.86 -8.08
C THR A 34 -33.83 -0.30 -8.89
N ASP A 35 -34.41 -0.58 -10.05
CA ASP A 35 -33.91 -1.63 -10.96
C ASP A 35 -32.58 -1.16 -11.58
N TYR A 36 -31.49 -1.60 -10.97
CA TYR A 36 -30.12 -1.24 -11.41
C TYR A 36 -29.71 -1.93 -12.72
N THR A 37 -30.47 -2.92 -13.20
CA THR A 37 -30.25 -3.53 -14.52
C THR A 37 -30.61 -2.57 -15.65
N ALA A 38 -31.42 -1.55 -15.35
CA ALA A 38 -31.82 -0.49 -16.28
C ALA A 38 -30.89 0.74 -16.24
N LEU A 39 -29.97 0.83 -15.26
CA LEU A 39 -29.00 1.91 -15.19
C LEU A 39 -27.94 1.73 -16.28
N GLY A 40 -27.72 2.80 -17.06
CA GLY A 40 -26.60 2.85 -18.00
C GLY A 40 -25.26 2.78 -17.28
N LEU A 41 -24.21 2.40 -18.00
CA LEU A 41 -22.83 2.39 -17.52
C LEU A 41 -22.46 3.72 -16.83
N GLU A 42 -23.02 4.84 -17.29
CA GLU A 42 -22.82 6.19 -16.77
C GLU A 42 -23.40 6.36 -15.37
N ASP A 43 -24.57 5.81 -15.11
CA ASP A 43 -25.25 5.91 -13.82
C ASP A 43 -24.56 5.01 -12.79
N LEU A 44 -24.08 3.83 -13.19
CA LEU A 44 -23.31 2.91 -12.35
C LEU A 44 -21.93 3.52 -12.01
N MET A 45 -21.30 4.19 -12.98
CA MET A 45 -20.03 4.91 -12.73
C MET A 45 -20.24 6.19 -11.90
N ALA A 46 -21.42 6.84 -12.00
CA ALA A 46 -21.78 8.00 -11.18
C ALA A 46 -22.05 7.63 -9.71
N LEU A 47 -22.53 6.42 -9.44
CA LEU A 47 -22.62 5.89 -8.07
C LEU A 47 -21.24 5.73 -7.42
N ASP A 48 -20.21 5.46 -8.21
CA ASP A 48 -18.81 5.34 -7.78
C ASP A 48 -18.03 6.68 -7.76
N VAL A 49 -18.67 7.82 -8.06
CA VAL A 49 -18.02 9.15 -8.16
C VAL A 49 -17.45 9.65 -6.83
N VAL A 50 -17.91 9.10 -5.73
CA VAL A 50 -17.29 9.34 -4.42
C VAL A 50 -16.18 8.35 -4.12
N ALA A 51 -15.99 7.34 -4.95
CA ALA A 51 -14.98 6.32 -4.79
C ALA A 51 -13.59 6.88 -5.01
N ILE A 52 -12.89 6.94 -3.98
CA ILE A 52 -11.67 7.65 -3.71
C ILE A 52 -10.51 6.75 -3.73
N ASN A 53 -10.59 5.65 -4.23
CA ASN A 53 -9.40 4.86 -4.32
C ASN A 53 -9.12 4.56 -5.78
N VAL A 54 -8.41 5.47 -6.43
CA VAL A 54 -7.63 5.10 -7.61
C VAL A 54 -6.67 3.97 -7.23
N LEU A 55 -6.42 3.76 -5.94
CA LEU A 55 -5.42 2.88 -5.35
C LEU A 55 -6.02 1.75 -4.51
N GLY A 56 -7.33 1.60 -4.49
CA GLY A 56 -7.99 0.60 -3.66
C GLY A 56 -8.89 -0.32 -4.43
N THR A 57 -9.29 -1.33 -3.71
CA THR A 57 -10.19 -2.36 -4.18
C THR A 57 -11.53 -1.78 -4.60
N HIS A 58 -11.87 -1.90 -5.87
CA HIS A 58 -13.16 -1.55 -6.42
C HIS A 58 -13.59 -2.58 -7.47
N ILE A 59 -14.88 -2.65 -7.73
CA ILE A 59 -15.48 -3.61 -8.64
C ILE A 59 -16.10 -2.87 -9.82
N HIS A 60 -16.02 -3.46 -10.98
CA HIS A 60 -16.57 -2.92 -12.22
C HIS A 60 -17.83 -3.69 -12.67
N PRO A 61 -18.69 -3.06 -13.46
CA PRO A 61 -19.78 -3.75 -14.17
C PRO A 61 -19.27 -4.92 -15.01
N ALA A 62 -20.12 -5.92 -15.22
CA ALA A 62 -19.77 -7.08 -16.03
C ALA A 62 -19.36 -6.69 -17.46
N GLY A 63 -18.28 -7.28 -17.96
CA GLY A 63 -17.72 -7.03 -19.29
C GLY A 63 -16.80 -5.82 -19.38
N GLN A 64 -16.65 -5.02 -18.32
CA GLN A 64 -15.83 -3.80 -18.34
C GLN A 64 -14.34 -4.11 -18.17
N TRP A 65 -13.53 -3.38 -18.92
CA TRP A 65 -12.07 -3.29 -18.75
C TRP A 65 -11.69 -1.98 -18.10
N MET A 66 -10.59 -2.00 -17.35
CA MET A 66 -9.95 -0.82 -16.81
C MET A 66 -8.43 -0.94 -16.94
N ILE A 67 -7.81 0.17 -17.30
CA ILE A 67 -6.35 0.35 -17.20
C ILE A 67 -6.08 1.41 -16.15
N GLY A 68 -5.16 1.12 -15.24
CA GLY A 68 -4.68 2.01 -14.21
C GLY A 68 -3.18 2.24 -14.32
N TYR A 69 -2.76 3.42 -13.94
CA TYR A 69 -1.38 3.77 -13.70
C TYR A 69 -1.27 4.49 -12.37
N GLU A 70 -0.30 4.08 -11.55
CA GLU A 70 -0.01 4.72 -10.28
C GLU A 70 1.47 5.04 -10.18
N TYR A 71 1.77 6.26 -9.76
CA TYR A 71 3.10 6.68 -9.33
C TYR A 71 3.10 6.85 -7.82
N MET A 72 4.02 6.14 -7.16
CA MET A 72 4.24 6.22 -5.72
C MET A 72 5.65 6.75 -5.45
N PHE A 73 5.76 7.67 -4.51
CA PHE A 73 7.01 8.23 -4.05
C PHE A 73 7.10 8.13 -2.53
N ASP A 74 8.16 7.50 -2.03
CA ASP A 74 8.49 7.42 -0.61
C ASP A 74 9.83 8.08 -0.35
N ASN A 75 9.87 9.01 0.60
CA ASN A 75 11.08 9.65 1.08
C ASN A 75 11.40 9.18 2.49
N MET A 76 12.63 8.77 2.68
CA MET A 76 13.15 8.27 3.96
C MET A 76 14.37 9.09 4.34
N ASP A 77 14.49 9.50 5.62
CA ASP A 77 15.60 10.33 6.08
C ASP A 77 15.90 10.10 7.56
N GLY A 78 17.13 9.74 7.84
CA GLY A 78 17.63 9.43 9.17
C GLY A 78 17.19 8.09 9.72
N ASN A 79 17.94 7.55 10.67
CA ASN A 79 17.72 6.24 11.24
C ASN A 79 16.79 6.28 12.47
N LEU A 80 15.98 5.24 12.61
CA LEU A 80 15.11 4.99 13.76
C LEU A 80 15.40 3.60 14.31
N GLU A 81 15.50 3.46 15.64
CA GLU A 81 15.56 2.19 16.35
C GLU A 81 14.45 2.17 17.42
N GLY A 82 13.55 1.21 17.33
CA GLY A 82 12.29 1.29 18.04
C GLY A 82 11.52 2.53 17.59
N THR A 83 11.18 3.41 18.53
CA THR A 83 10.52 4.70 18.27
C THR A 83 11.45 5.90 18.40
N HIS A 84 12.77 5.68 18.53
CA HIS A 84 13.73 6.72 18.82
C HIS A 84 14.64 6.95 17.61
N ARG A 85 14.88 8.22 17.28
CA ARG A 85 15.88 8.58 16.29
C ARG A 85 17.27 8.27 16.80
N VAL A 86 18.08 7.66 15.94
CA VAL A 86 19.50 7.37 16.19
C VAL A 86 20.33 8.08 15.13
N GLY A 87 21.40 8.76 15.59
CA GLY A 87 22.32 9.43 14.67
C GLY A 87 23.28 8.43 14.02
N ASP A 88 23.87 8.82 12.89
CA ASP A 88 24.82 7.99 12.14
C ASP A 88 25.99 7.52 13.02
N SER A 89 26.52 8.37 13.93
CA SER A 89 27.56 7.98 14.85
C SER A 89 27.20 6.76 15.70
N ARG A 90 25.94 6.66 16.16
CA ARG A 90 25.45 5.53 16.95
C ARG A 90 25.34 4.26 16.09
N VAL A 91 24.92 4.40 14.83
CA VAL A 91 24.89 3.27 13.87
C VAL A 91 26.32 2.80 13.58
N LEU A 92 27.24 3.72 13.36
CA LEU A 92 28.65 3.45 13.07
C LEU A 92 29.43 2.87 14.27
N ASP A 93 28.91 2.94 15.51
CA ASP A 93 29.48 2.20 16.65
C ASP A 93 29.39 0.67 16.44
N ALA A 94 28.34 0.19 15.77
CA ALA A 94 28.07 -1.23 15.55
C ALA A 94 28.39 -1.69 14.11
N TYR A 95 28.22 -0.83 13.11
CA TYR A 95 28.34 -1.15 11.68
C TYR A 95 29.46 -0.36 11.00
N ASN A 96 29.89 -0.77 9.83
CA ASN A 96 30.93 -0.10 9.04
C ASN A 96 30.39 1.12 8.27
N ALA A 97 29.11 1.06 7.87
CA ALA A 97 28.39 2.16 7.22
C ALA A 97 27.00 2.36 7.80
N SER A 98 26.50 3.59 7.68
CA SER A 98 25.14 4.00 8.07
C SER A 98 24.39 4.50 6.85
N PRO A 99 23.18 3.98 6.55
CA PRO A 99 22.31 4.62 5.59
C PRO A 99 21.85 5.97 6.14
N THR A 100 21.82 7.02 5.30
CA THR A 100 21.46 8.40 5.73
C THR A 100 20.09 8.79 5.24
N ASP A 101 19.80 8.50 3.99
CA ASP A 101 18.53 8.81 3.32
C ASP A 101 18.29 7.89 2.13
N MET A 102 17.04 7.75 1.74
CA MET A 102 16.62 6.95 0.60
C MET A 102 15.38 7.54 -0.07
N THR A 103 15.35 7.48 -1.39
CA THR A 103 14.11 7.70 -2.15
C THR A 103 13.72 6.42 -2.88
N MET A 104 12.43 6.10 -2.85
CA MET A 104 11.86 5.02 -3.64
C MET A 104 10.73 5.58 -4.51
N GLN A 105 10.78 5.23 -5.78
CA GLN A 105 9.77 5.56 -6.78
C GLN A 105 9.24 4.26 -7.36
N THR A 106 7.92 4.13 -7.41
CA THR A 106 7.27 2.98 -8.02
C THR A 106 6.27 3.44 -9.06
N HIS A 107 6.41 2.93 -10.26
CA HIS A 107 5.46 3.07 -11.36
C HIS A 107 4.68 1.76 -11.47
N MET A 108 3.40 1.77 -11.17
CA MET A 108 2.54 0.59 -11.20
C MET A 108 1.58 0.68 -12.37
N VAL A 109 1.57 -0.33 -13.23
CA VAL A 109 0.55 -0.51 -14.26
C VAL A 109 -0.42 -1.58 -13.78
N THR A 110 -1.71 -1.30 -13.87
CA THR A 110 -2.78 -2.21 -13.47
C THR A 110 -3.74 -2.41 -14.64
N VAL A 111 -4.15 -3.65 -14.85
CA VAL A 111 -5.22 -4.00 -15.80
C VAL A 111 -6.27 -4.78 -15.03
N MET A 112 -7.53 -4.39 -15.19
CA MET A 112 -8.66 -5.09 -14.56
C MET A 112 -9.68 -5.49 -15.63
N TYR A 113 -10.33 -6.63 -15.38
CA TYR A 113 -11.44 -7.13 -16.17
C TYR A 113 -12.50 -7.76 -15.26
N SER A 114 -13.75 -7.39 -15.44
CA SER A 114 -14.87 -7.95 -14.69
C SER A 114 -15.69 -8.91 -15.55
N PRO A 115 -15.42 -10.23 -15.52
CA PRO A 115 -16.20 -11.21 -16.27
C PRO A 115 -17.65 -11.27 -15.80
N THR A 116 -17.92 -10.98 -14.54
CA THR A 116 -19.27 -10.91 -13.96
C THR A 116 -19.39 -9.71 -13.03
N ILE A 117 -20.60 -9.37 -12.62
CA ILE A 117 -20.86 -8.27 -11.68
C ILE A 117 -20.23 -8.49 -10.29
N ASN A 118 -19.95 -9.75 -9.92
CA ASN A 118 -19.41 -10.13 -8.62
C ASN A 118 -17.92 -10.46 -8.65
N LEU A 119 -17.29 -10.56 -9.83
CA LEU A 119 -15.90 -10.97 -9.96
C LEU A 119 -15.14 -9.97 -10.82
N THR A 120 -14.04 -9.45 -10.29
CA THR A 120 -13.06 -8.66 -11.02
C THR A 120 -11.69 -9.34 -10.91
N LEU A 121 -11.04 -9.54 -12.03
CA LEU A 121 -9.67 -10.03 -12.13
C LEU A 121 -8.75 -8.82 -12.34
N MET A 122 -7.59 -8.81 -11.67
CA MET A 122 -6.63 -7.71 -11.72
C MET A 122 -5.21 -8.24 -11.88
N GLY A 123 -4.47 -7.66 -12.80
CA GLY A 123 -3.04 -7.87 -12.95
C GLY A 123 -2.28 -6.57 -12.70
N MET A 124 -1.17 -6.66 -11.97
CA MET A 124 -0.35 -5.51 -11.59
C MET A 124 1.12 -5.77 -11.90
N LEU A 125 1.80 -4.77 -12.44
CA LEU A 125 3.23 -4.84 -12.76
C LEU A 125 3.93 -3.56 -12.32
N PRO A 126 4.77 -3.62 -11.26
CA PRO A 126 5.55 -2.49 -10.81
C PRO A 126 6.88 -2.36 -11.56
N TYR A 127 7.31 -1.12 -11.79
CA TYR A 127 8.69 -0.75 -12.09
C TYR A 127 9.20 0.16 -10.97
N ILE A 128 10.30 -0.23 -10.35
CA ILE A 128 10.78 0.37 -9.09
C ILE A 128 12.14 1.01 -9.35
N SER A 129 12.36 2.23 -8.84
CA SER A 129 13.65 2.90 -8.79
C SER A 129 13.95 3.32 -7.36
N LYS A 130 15.14 2.99 -6.89
CA LYS A 130 15.62 3.25 -5.52
C LYS A 130 16.98 3.91 -5.56
N SER A 131 17.19 4.88 -4.68
CA SER A 131 18.47 5.55 -4.48
C SER A 131 18.69 5.76 -3.00
N MET A 132 19.79 5.24 -2.44
CA MET A 132 20.14 5.32 -1.02
C MET A 132 21.53 5.87 -0.84
N ASN A 133 21.68 6.82 0.09
CA ASN A 133 22.95 7.43 0.47
C ASN A 133 23.44 6.84 1.79
N HIS A 134 24.77 6.70 1.89
CA HIS A 134 25.45 6.12 3.05
C HIS A 134 26.63 6.99 3.48
N VAL A 135 27.01 6.86 4.75
CA VAL A 135 28.24 7.40 5.31
C VAL A 135 29.01 6.28 6.00
N MET A 136 30.33 6.20 5.74
CA MET A 136 31.26 5.26 6.40
C MET A 136 31.87 5.86 7.67
N ARG A 137 32.55 5.03 8.47
CA ARG A 137 33.24 5.46 9.71
C ARG A 137 34.30 6.53 9.48
N ASP A 138 34.96 6.53 8.32
CA ASP A 138 35.97 7.52 7.94
C ASP A 138 35.37 8.84 7.38
N GLY A 139 34.04 8.94 7.33
CA GLY A 139 33.31 10.07 6.79
C GLY A 139 33.10 10.03 5.27
N THR A 140 33.60 9.01 4.58
CA THR A 140 33.36 8.80 3.14
C THR A 140 31.87 8.59 2.89
N ARG A 141 31.35 9.21 1.84
CA ARG A 141 29.96 9.06 1.43
C ARG A 141 29.88 8.36 0.08
N PHE A 142 28.88 7.49 -0.07
CA PHE A 142 28.59 6.83 -1.33
C PHE A 142 27.08 6.73 -1.53
N ASN A 143 26.68 6.49 -2.78
CA ASN A 143 25.28 6.33 -3.17
C ASN A 143 25.11 5.00 -3.89
N GLU A 144 24.07 4.28 -3.53
CA GLU A 144 23.63 3.06 -4.22
C GLU A 144 22.33 3.30 -4.96
N ARG A 145 22.21 2.66 -6.13
CA ARG A 145 21.03 2.77 -6.98
C ARG A 145 20.64 1.44 -7.57
N THR A 146 19.36 1.21 -7.68
CA THR A 146 18.79 0.07 -8.37
C THR A 146 17.48 0.45 -9.02
N GLU A 147 17.22 -0.12 -10.19
CA GLU A 147 15.94 0.08 -10.88
C GLU A 147 15.58 -1.14 -11.72
N GLY A 148 14.30 -1.33 -11.97
CA GLY A 148 13.79 -2.41 -12.82
C GLY A 148 12.41 -2.87 -12.42
N PRO A 149 11.88 -3.92 -13.08
CA PRO A 149 10.60 -4.51 -12.71
C PRO A 149 10.67 -5.13 -11.31
N GLY A 150 9.57 -4.98 -10.56
CA GLY A 150 9.34 -5.69 -9.30
C GLY A 150 8.58 -7.00 -9.52
N ASP A 151 7.99 -7.51 -8.45
CA ASP A 151 7.18 -8.73 -8.51
C ASP A 151 5.83 -8.44 -9.13
N ALA A 152 5.44 -9.22 -10.14
CA ALA A 152 4.13 -9.14 -10.79
C ALA A 152 3.07 -9.78 -9.89
N GLU A 153 1.88 -9.19 -9.86
CA GLU A 153 0.78 -9.65 -9.02
C GLU A 153 -0.48 -9.93 -9.84
N VAL A 154 -1.24 -10.94 -9.43
CA VAL A 154 -2.55 -11.25 -9.96
C VAL A 154 -3.52 -11.39 -8.80
N HIS A 155 -4.67 -10.72 -8.89
CA HIS A 155 -5.70 -10.71 -7.87
C HIS A 155 -7.07 -11.08 -8.46
N ALA A 156 -7.90 -11.69 -7.63
CA ALA A 156 -9.32 -11.90 -7.88
C ALA A 156 -10.11 -11.22 -6.74
N LEU A 157 -11.02 -10.33 -7.11
CA LEU A 157 -11.89 -9.60 -6.21
C LEU A 157 -13.30 -10.17 -6.35
N TYR A 158 -13.83 -10.74 -5.28
CA TYR A 158 -15.16 -11.37 -5.30
C TYR A 158 -16.09 -10.70 -4.28
N THR A 159 -17.23 -10.20 -4.75
CA THR A 159 -18.27 -9.63 -3.89
C THR A 159 -18.96 -10.72 -3.09
N LEU A 160 -18.67 -10.82 -1.79
CA LEU A 160 -19.33 -11.73 -0.86
C LEU A 160 -20.73 -11.27 -0.50
N PHE A 161 -20.89 -9.96 -0.36
CA PHE A 161 -22.14 -9.32 0.05
C PHE A 161 -22.26 -7.95 -0.59
N SER A 162 -23.45 -7.61 -1.02
CA SER A 162 -23.83 -6.27 -1.48
C SER A 162 -25.29 -6.01 -1.10
N THR A 163 -25.58 -4.79 -0.65
CA THR A 163 -26.97 -4.33 -0.52
C THR A 163 -27.55 -4.07 -1.90
N ASP A 164 -28.89 -4.16 -2.05
CA ASP A 164 -29.59 -3.95 -3.33
C ASP A 164 -29.29 -2.57 -3.95
N ASN A 165 -29.05 -1.56 -3.14
CA ASN A 165 -28.69 -0.21 -3.57
C ASN A 165 -27.16 0.02 -3.71
N LEU A 166 -26.34 -1.04 -3.67
CA LEU A 166 -24.87 -1.01 -3.75
C LEU A 166 -24.18 -0.07 -2.73
N ARG A 167 -24.91 0.38 -1.70
CA ARG A 167 -24.38 1.29 -0.68
C ARG A 167 -23.39 0.62 0.26
N HIS A 168 -23.51 -0.68 0.46
CA HIS A 168 -22.59 -1.47 1.29
C HIS A 168 -22.13 -2.69 0.52
N ARG A 169 -20.86 -2.92 0.46
CA ARG A 169 -20.24 -4.08 -0.21
C ARG A 169 -19.15 -4.68 0.66
N LEU A 170 -19.09 -6.01 0.68
CA LEU A 170 -18.00 -6.77 1.30
C LEU A 170 -17.35 -7.60 0.19
N ILE A 171 -16.05 -7.42 0.00
CA ILE A 171 -15.27 -7.99 -1.09
C ILE A 171 -14.16 -8.86 -0.51
N LEU A 172 -14.11 -10.10 -0.94
CA LEU A 172 -12.98 -10.99 -0.70
C LEU A 172 -11.93 -10.74 -1.78
N ASN A 173 -10.70 -10.48 -1.36
CA ASN A 173 -9.55 -10.32 -2.24
C ASN A 173 -8.71 -11.60 -2.16
N GLY A 174 -8.28 -12.14 -3.28
CA GLY A 174 -7.34 -13.25 -3.36
C GLY A 174 -6.23 -12.89 -4.32
N GLY A 175 -5.01 -12.66 -3.82
CA GLY A 175 -3.85 -12.30 -4.63
C GLY A 175 -2.71 -13.31 -4.55
N VAL A 176 -1.93 -13.36 -5.62
CA VAL A 176 -0.65 -14.08 -5.69
C VAL A 176 0.37 -13.14 -6.32
N SER A 177 1.51 -12.96 -5.64
CA SER A 177 2.69 -12.29 -6.19
C SER A 177 3.68 -13.34 -6.69
N PHE A 178 4.26 -13.07 -7.86
CA PHE A 178 5.25 -13.94 -8.51
C PHE A 178 6.63 -13.29 -8.43
N PRO A 179 7.70 -14.06 -8.17
CA PRO A 179 9.06 -13.55 -7.98
C PRO A 179 9.71 -13.14 -9.32
N THR A 180 9.15 -12.13 -9.98
CA THR A 180 9.66 -11.58 -11.25
C THR A 180 10.68 -10.47 -11.04
N GLY A 181 10.66 -9.82 -9.88
CA GLY A 181 11.66 -8.82 -9.48
C GLY A 181 12.98 -9.47 -9.10
N SER A 182 14.08 -8.79 -9.44
CA SER A 182 15.43 -9.31 -9.14
C SER A 182 15.74 -9.24 -7.64
N ILE A 183 16.34 -10.30 -7.11
CA ILE A 183 16.95 -10.37 -5.77
C ILE A 183 18.48 -10.40 -5.83
N ASP A 184 19.06 -10.20 -7.04
CA ASP A 184 20.47 -10.31 -7.34
C ASP A 184 21.09 -8.98 -7.78
N ARG A 185 20.44 -7.87 -7.46
CA ARG A 185 20.94 -6.54 -7.81
C ARG A 185 22.28 -6.29 -7.13
N SER A 186 23.22 -5.76 -7.92
CA SER A 186 24.59 -5.53 -7.48
C SER A 186 25.08 -4.21 -8.07
N MET A 187 26.01 -3.55 -7.39
CA MET A 187 26.69 -2.35 -7.86
C MET A 187 28.19 -2.46 -7.54
N GLY A 188 29.04 -2.11 -8.50
CA GLY A 188 30.50 -2.20 -8.33
C GLY A 188 31.02 -3.63 -8.08
N GLY A 189 30.27 -4.68 -8.43
CA GLY A 189 30.60 -6.08 -8.18
C GLY A 189 30.14 -6.62 -6.82
N SER A 190 29.58 -5.78 -5.94
CA SER A 190 29.04 -6.17 -4.64
C SER A 190 27.51 -6.30 -4.69
N ARG A 191 26.96 -7.30 -3.98
CA ARG A 191 25.51 -7.48 -3.79
C ARG A 191 24.95 -6.30 -3.02
N LEU A 192 23.87 -5.69 -3.56
CA LEU A 192 23.11 -4.68 -2.84
C LEU A 192 22.31 -5.30 -1.71
N GLU A 193 22.13 -4.57 -0.64
CA GLU A 193 21.41 -4.97 0.57
C GLU A 193 19.92 -5.24 0.34
N TYR A 194 19.24 -5.82 1.33
CA TYR A 194 17.86 -6.28 1.22
C TYR A 194 16.86 -5.18 0.78
N PRO A 195 16.89 -3.94 1.32
CA PRO A 195 15.98 -2.89 0.89
C PRO A 195 16.20 -2.45 -0.57
N MET A 196 17.39 -2.66 -1.12
CA MET A 196 17.74 -2.28 -2.50
C MET A 196 17.42 -3.36 -3.52
N GLN A 197 16.99 -4.56 -3.12
CA GLN A 197 16.49 -5.58 -4.03
C GLN A 197 15.10 -5.19 -4.57
N LEU A 198 14.74 -5.67 -5.78
CA LEU A 198 13.52 -5.26 -6.50
C LEU A 198 12.36 -6.23 -6.32
N GLY A 199 12.61 -7.46 -5.88
CA GLY A 199 11.60 -8.48 -5.63
C GLY A 199 11.79 -9.20 -4.30
N SER A 200 10.83 -10.03 -3.94
CA SER A 200 10.89 -10.91 -2.76
C SER A 200 11.69 -12.21 -3.05
N GLY A 201 11.67 -12.62 -4.32
CA GLY A 201 12.20 -13.91 -4.75
C GLY A 201 11.37 -15.11 -4.29
N THR A 202 10.21 -14.88 -3.67
CA THR A 202 9.24 -15.90 -3.23
C THR A 202 7.90 -15.73 -3.92
N VAL A 203 7.13 -16.82 -4.01
CA VAL A 203 5.70 -16.72 -4.31
C VAL A 203 4.99 -16.30 -3.03
N ASP A 204 4.16 -15.27 -3.11
CA ASP A 204 3.48 -14.74 -1.94
C ASP A 204 1.97 -14.86 -2.10
N LEU A 205 1.28 -15.24 -1.02
CA LEU A 205 -0.17 -15.25 -0.97
C LEU A 205 -0.68 -13.96 -0.29
N MET A 206 -1.67 -13.35 -0.92
CA MET A 206 -2.22 -12.05 -0.51
C MET A 206 -3.75 -12.16 -0.37
N PRO A 207 -4.28 -12.93 0.63
CA PRO A 207 -5.70 -12.90 0.91
C PRO A 207 -6.07 -11.57 1.57
N GLY A 208 -7.24 -11.04 1.25
CA GLY A 208 -7.67 -9.77 1.82
C GLY A 208 -9.18 -9.68 1.94
N LEU A 209 -9.62 -8.69 2.67
CA LEU A 209 -11.04 -8.38 2.84
C LEU A 209 -11.24 -6.88 2.80
N THR A 210 -12.15 -6.41 1.95
CA THR A 210 -12.47 -5.01 1.82
C THR A 210 -13.95 -4.78 2.09
N TYR A 211 -14.23 -3.83 2.95
CA TYR A 211 -15.56 -3.27 3.15
C TYR A 211 -15.65 -1.89 2.50
N LEU A 212 -16.69 -1.67 1.72
CA LEU A 212 -17.02 -0.38 1.11
C LEU A 212 -18.40 0.07 1.55
N GLY A 213 -18.50 1.33 1.93
CA GLY A 213 -19.73 2.00 2.26
C GLY A 213 -19.84 3.34 1.54
N GLN A 214 -21.05 3.73 1.12
CA GLN A 214 -21.26 5.03 0.47
C GLN A 214 -22.68 5.53 0.65
N ASN A 215 -22.83 6.84 0.57
CA ASN A 215 -24.10 7.53 0.39
C ASN A 215 -23.95 8.63 -0.68
N GLU A 216 -24.90 9.49 -0.86
CA GLU A 216 -24.89 10.54 -1.90
C GLU A 216 -23.75 11.57 -1.73
N GLN A 217 -23.24 11.77 -0.52
CA GLN A 217 -22.26 12.80 -0.17
C GLN A 217 -20.90 12.23 0.22
N MET A 218 -20.84 11.00 0.74
CA MET A 218 -19.66 10.40 1.35
C MET A 218 -19.46 8.97 0.90
N ALA A 219 -18.19 8.55 0.82
CA ALA A 219 -17.79 7.15 0.77
C ALA A 219 -16.77 6.87 1.87
N TRP A 220 -16.73 5.64 2.34
CA TRP A 220 -15.77 5.16 3.33
C TRP A 220 -15.47 3.69 3.10
N GLY A 221 -14.38 3.23 3.62
CA GLY A 221 -14.02 1.83 3.53
C GLY A 221 -12.94 1.45 4.51
N ALA A 222 -12.76 0.14 4.60
CA ALA A 222 -11.67 -0.48 5.32
C ALA A 222 -11.20 -1.71 4.55
N GLU A 223 -9.90 -1.96 4.56
CA GLU A 223 -9.26 -3.06 3.85
C GLU A 223 -8.20 -3.69 4.73
N PHE A 224 -8.19 -5.02 4.79
CA PHE A 224 -7.14 -5.80 5.45
C PHE A 224 -6.46 -6.68 4.41
N ASP A 225 -5.17 -6.44 4.17
CA ASP A 225 -4.33 -7.11 3.17
C ASP A 225 -3.08 -7.71 3.82
N PRO A 226 -3.11 -8.95 4.27
CA PRO A 226 -1.90 -9.65 4.66
C PRO A 226 -1.13 -10.17 3.43
N THR A 227 0.20 -10.19 3.53
CA THR A 227 1.09 -10.85 2.58
C THR A 227 1.84 -11.97 3.29
N PHE A 228 1.60 -13.20 2.88
CA PHE A 228 2.28 -14.39 3.39
C PHE A 228 3.34 -14.83 2.40
N ARG A 229 4.60 -14.75 2.81
CA ARG A 229 5.75 -15.16 2.02
C ARG A 229 5.90 -16.68 2.09
N LEU A 230 5.95 -17.38 0.94
CA LEU A 230 6.04 -18.84 0.91
C LEU A 230 7.47 -19.31 0.57
N GLY A 231 7.95 -20.27 1.34
CA GLY A 231 9.27 -20.86 1.11
C GLY A 231 10.46 -19.93 1.40
N GLN A 232 11.57 -20.17 0.75
CA GLN A 232 12.77 -19.34 0.71
C GLN A 232 13.13 -19.07 -0.74
N ASN A 233 13.76 -17.93 -1.00
CA ASN A 233 14.21 -17.57 -2.35
C ASN A 233 15.55 -18.24 -2.70
N GLY A 234 16.03 -18.00 -3.93
CA GLY A 234 17.30 -18.57 -4.43
C GLY A 234 18.53 -18.20 -3.61
N ASN A 235 18.48 -17.09 -2.85
CA ASN A 235 19.56 -16.63 -1.96
C ASN A 235 19.36 -17.07 -0.50
N GLN A 236 18.49 -18.05 -0.26
CA GLN A 236 18.25 -18.72 1.01
C GLN A 236 17.68 -17.81 2.11
N TYR A 237 17.01 -16.71 1.75
CA TYR A 237 16.26 -15.89 2.68
C TYR A 237 14.80 -15.76 2.27
N ARG A 238 14.01 -15.19 3.17
CA ARG A 238 12.62 -14.84 2.98
C ARG A 238 12.30 -13.55 3.72
N LEU A 239 11.69 -12.58 3.04
CA LEU A 239 11.19 -11.38 3.69
C LEU A 239 10.14 -11.72 4.75
N GLY A 240 9.99 -10.88 5.76
CA GLY A 240 8.94 -11.03 6.76
C GLY A 240 7.54 -10.95 6.16
N ASN A 241 6.58 -11.67 6.75
CA ASN A 241 5.19 -11.48 6.41
C ASN A 241 4.78 -10.04 6.72
N ARG A 242 3.86 -9.49 5.93
CA ARG A 242 3.36 -8.13 6.05
C ARG A 242 1.85 -8.16 6.32
N TYR A 243 1.39 -7.26 7.16
CA TYR A 243 -0.02 -7.08 7.48
C TYR A 243 -0.34 -5.60 7.33
N ARG A 244 -1.27 -5.28 6.44
CA ARG A 244 -1.74 -3.92 6.22
C ARG A 244 -3.22 -3.83 6.55
N LEU A 245 -3.59 -2.80 7.30
CA LEU A 245 -4.96 -2.39 7.57
C LEU A 245 -5.10 -0.94 7.14
N SER A 246 -5.96 -0.69 6.17
CA SER A 246 -6.29 0.64 5.66
C SER A 246 -7.70 1.01 6.05
N GLY A 247 -7.92 2.27 6.39
CA GLY A 247 -9.25 2.85 6.56
C GLY A 247 -9.30 4.21 5.91
N TRP A 248 -10.35 4.51 5.17
CA TRP A 248 -10.48 5.79 4.46
C TRP A 248 -11.90 6.32 4.50
N GLY A 249 -11.99 7.63 4.34
CA GLY A 249 -13.23 8.33 4.13
C GLY A 249 -13.07 9.45 3.12
N ALA A 250 -14.15 9.78 2.43
CA ALA A 250 -14.14 10.84 1.48
C ALA A 250 -15.47 11.56 1.39
N MET A 251 -15.39 12.79 1.01
CA MET A 251 -16.48 13.70 0.89
C MET A 251 -16.51 14.32 -0.52
N LYS A 252 -17.66 14.27 -1.14
CA LYS A 252 -17.94 14.91 -2.42
C LYS A 252 -17.89 16.42 -2.27
N LEU A 253 -17.04 17.09 -3.03
CA LEU A 253 -16.96 18.54 -3.10
C LEU A 253 -17.84 19.08 -4.25
N THR A 254 -17.77 18.40 -5.39
CA THR A 254 -18.58 18.69 -6.58
C THR A 254 -19.03 17.38 -7.22
N GLN A 255 -19.75 17.43 -8.33
CA GLN A 255 -20.10 16.21 -9.09
C GLN A 255 -18.89 15.49 -9.67
N SER A 256 -17.74 16.15 -9.77
CA SER A 256 -16.53 15.62 -10.41
C SER A 256 -15.31 15.62 -9.50
N ALA A 257 -15.43 16.03 -8.24
CA ALA A 257 -14.30 16.11 -7.31
C ALA A 257 -14.67 15.74 -5.89
N SER A 258 -13.75 15.08 -5.19
CA SER A 258 -13.87 14.74 -3.77
C SER A 258 -12.58 14.95 -3.00
N LEU A 259 -12.70 15.20 -1.71
CA LEU A 259 -11.62 15.26 -0.74
C LEU A 259 -11.61 13.95 0.06
N SER A 260 -10.43 13.38 0.31
CA SER A 260 -10.29 12.14 1.06
C SER A 260 -9.28 12.23 2.19
N GLY A 261 -9.46 11.37 3.18
CA GLY A 261 -8.47 11.07 4.20
C GLY A 261 -8.32 9.57 4.36
N ARG A 262 -7.09 9.09 4.59
CA ARG A 262 -6.76 7.69 4.78
C ARG A 262 -5.82 7.52 5.96
N VAL A 263 -5.99 6.42 6.67
CA VAL A 263 -5.06 5.91 7.66
C VAL A 263 -4.62 4.52 7.22
N ASP A 264 -3.32 4.31 7.03
CA ASP A 264 -2.71 3.02 6.73
C ASP A 264 -1.90 2.57 7.95
N ALA A 265 -2.23 1.42 8.53
CA ALA A 265 -1.45 0.77 9.58
C ALA A 265 -0.78 -0.47 9.01
N GLU A 266 0.52 -0.56 9.16
CA GLU A 266 1.33 -1.64 8.59
C GLU A 266 2.23 -2.26 9.66
N SER A 267 2.39 -3.59 9.59
CA SER A 267 3.35 -4.33 10.39
C SER A 267 4.01 -5.40 9.54
N TRP A 268 5.33 -5.48 9.59
CA TRP A 268 6.09 -6.49 8.87
C TRP A 268 7.15 -7.11 9.77
N GLY A 269 7.45 -8.38 9.53
CA GLY A 269 8.44 -9.14 10.29
C GLY A 269 9.85 -8.96 9.77
N ASP A 270 10.82 -9.41 10.56
CA ASP A 270 12.21 -9.51 10.13
C ASP A 270 12.40 -10.56 9.04
N ILE A 271 13.53 -10.47 8.33
CA ILE A 271 13.93 -11.44 7.32
C ILE A 271 14.31 -12.75 8.02
N ARG A 272 13.97 -13.87 7.39
CA ARG A 272 14.32 -15.23 7.85
C ARG A 272 15.29 -15.88 6.88
N GLY A 273 16.33 -16.50 7.41
CA GLY A 273 17.49 -16.93 6.60
C GLY A 273 18.38 -15.74 6.27
N SER A 274 19.37 -15.90 5.42
CA SER A 274 20.29 -14.83 5.02
C SER A 274 20.93 -15.11 3.68
N ASP A 275 21.18 -14.06 2.91
CA ASP A 275 22.02 -14.12 1.70
C ASP A 275 23.49 -14.17 2.13
N SER A 276 24.21 -15.24 1.74
CA SER A 276 25.63 -15.41 2.08
C SER A 276 26.55 -14.38 1.43
N ALA A 277 26.08 -13.62 0.47
CA ALA A 277 26.82 -12.52 -0.16
C ALA A 277 26.73 -11.20 0.63
N LEU A 278 25.93 -11.14 1.70
CA LEU A 278 25.72 -9.96 2.55
C LEU A 278 26.32 -10.19 3.93
N ASP A 279 27.27 -9.35 4.34
CA ASP A 279 27.82 -9.35 5.70
C ASP A 279 26.95 -8.47 6.62
N PRO A 280 26.29 -9.03 7.64
CA PRO A 280 25.42 -8.28 8.54
C PRO A 280 26.15 -7.25 9.40
N THR A 281 27.49 -7.30 9.47
CA THR A 281 28.31 -6.33 10.24
C THR A 281 28.65 -5.10 9.43
N ASP A 282 28.47 -5.10 8.12
CA ASP A 282 28.77 -3.96 7.27
C ASP A 282 27.76 -2.82 7.48
N GLU A 283 26.47 -3.15 7.44
CA GLU A 283 25.38 -2.17 7.46
C GLU A 283 24.13 -2.77 8.10
N PRO A 284 23.31 -1.97 8.81
CA PRO A 284 22.04 -2.45 9.35
C PRO A 284 21.07 -2.92 8.26
N THR A 285 21.19 -2.44 7.03
CA THR A 285 20.40 -2.85 5.85
C THR A 285 20.75 -4.26 5.36
N LYS A 286 21.89 -4.83 5.78
CA LYS A 286 22.32 -6.22 5.55
C LYS A 286 22.03 -7.15 6.74
N ASP A 287 21.64 -6.60 7.88
CA ASP A 287 21.25 -7.37 9.06
C ASP A 287 19.79 -7.81 8.97
N VAL A 288 19.56 -9.10 8.86
CA VAL A 288 18.22 -9.71 8.74
C VAL A 288 17.30 -9.41 9.92
N SER A 289 17.86 -9.20 11.12
CA SER A 289 17.13 -8.91 12.35
C SER A 289 16.73 -7.43 12.50
N ALA A 290 17.29 -6.57 11.65
CA ALA A 290 17.03 -5.14 11.60
C ALA A 290 16.08 -4.74 10.45
N GLN A 291 15.22 -5.63 9.96
CA GLN A 291 14.38 -5.36 8.78
C GLN A 291 12.88 -5.29 9.08
N GLY A 292 12.46 -5.68 10.26
CA GLY A 292 11.05 -5.65 10.68
C GLY A 292 10.62 -4.30 11.23
N GLY A 293 9.29 -4.10 11.34
CA GLY A 293 8.77 -2.85 11.90
C GLY A 293 7.26 -2.72 11.87
N ARG A 294 6.82 -1.54 12.29
CA ARG A 294 5.42 -1.11 12.27
C ARG A 294 5.36 0.37 11.93
N ARG A 295 4.34 0.74 11.16
CA ARG A 295 4.12 2.13 10.75
C ARG A 295 2.62 2.43 10.70
N VAL A 296 2.26 3.67 11.02
CA VAL A 296 0.92 4.21 10.79
C VAL A 296 1.08 5.52 10.04
N ASP A 297 0.51 5.58 8.85
CA ASP A 297 0.53 6.74 7.97
C ASP A 297 -0.82 7.45 8.00
N LEU A 298 -0.81 8.77 7.93
CA LEU A 298 -1.99 9.59 7.70
C LEU A 298 -1.83 10.30 6.36
N MET A 299 -2.83 10.18 5.50
CA MET A 299 -2.81 10.73 4.15
C MET A 299 -4.04 11.57 3.88
N VAL A 300 -3.89 12.59 3.04
CA VAL A 300 -4.97 13.42 2.52
C VAL A 300 -4.91 13.40 1.00
N GLY A 301 -6.06 13.32 0.35
CA GLY A 301 -6.14 13.18 -1.09
C GLY A 301 -7.24 14.01 -1.73
N LEU A 302 -7.03 14.30 -3.00
CA LEU A 302 -8.00 14.90 -3.91
C LEU A 302 -8.23 13.95 -5.08
N ASN A 303 -9.50 13.79 -5.45
CA ASN A 303 -9.88 12.93 -6.56
C ASN A 303 -10.74 13.70 -7.54
N ALA A 304 -10.56 13.43 -8.82
CA ALA A 304 -11.34 13.99 -9.90
C ALA A 304 -11.84 12.88 -10.84
N TYR A 305 -13.07 13.03 -11.31
CA TYR A 305 -13.69 12.18 -12.32
C TYR A 305 -14.17 13.04 -13.49
N PHE A 306 -13.96 12.56 -14.70
CA PHE A 306 -14.36 13.25 -15.93
C PHE A 306 -15.55 12.54 -16.57
N PRO A 307 -16.82 13.03 -16.34
CA PRO A 307 -18.02 12.34 -16.81
C PRO A 307 -18.29 12.54 -18.31
N SER A 308 -17.65 13.52 -18.96
CA SER A 308 -17.94 13.91 -20.35
C SER A 308 -16.72 14.45 -21.09
N GLY A 309 -16.86 14.67 -22.39
CA GLY A 309 -15.79 15.20 -23.23
C GLY A 309 -14.74 14.14 -23.61
N GLY A 310 -13.57 14.61 -24.09
CA GLY A 310 -12.49 13.75 -24.57
C GLY A 310 -11.78 12.91 -23.48
N LEU A 311 -12.04 13.22 -22.20
CA LEU A 311 -11.51 12.50 -21.03
C LEU A 311 -12.58 11.69 -20.31
N LYS A 312 -13.74 11.44 -20.95
CA LYS A 312 -14.82 10.66 -20.35
C LYS A 312 -14.33 9.33 -19.79
N GLY A 313 -14.70 9.01 -18.55
CA GLY A 313 -14.30 7.78 -17.86
C GLY A 313 -12.93 7.85 -17.17
N LEU A 314 -12.16 8.91 -17.37
CA LEU A 314 -10.88 9.10 -16.68
C LEU A 314 -11.13 9.48 -15.21
N ARG A 315 -10.36 8.85 -14.33
CA ARG A 315 -10.24 9.20 -12.89
C ARG A 315 -8.80 9.58 -12.60
N LEU A 316 -8.63 10.62 -11.80
CA LEU A 316 -7.35 11.09 -11.28
C LEU A 316 -7.43 11.15 -9.77
N ALA A 317 -6.41 10.65 -9.08
CA ALA A 317 -6.24 10.85 -7.64
C ALA A 317 -4.83 11.32 -7.34
N VAL A 318 -4.73 12.22 -6.37
CA VAL A 318 -3.45 12.65 -5.79
C VAL A 318 -3.58 12.53 -4.28
N GLU A 319 -2.67 11.84 -3.64
CA GLU A 319 -2.58 11.71 -2.19
C GLU A 319 -1.18 12.07 -1.71
N ALA A 320 -1.09 12.71 -0.55
CA ALA A 320 0.17 12.92 0.15
C ALA A 320 -0.03 12.73 1.65
N GLY A 321 1.00 12.28 2.32
CA GLY A 321 0.94 12.00 3.74
C GLY A 321 2.28 11.78 4.39
N ALA A 322 2.23 11.49 5.68
CA ALA A 322 3.41 11.18 6.47
C ALA A 322 3.07 10.17 7.58
N PRO A 323 4.06 9.43 8.06
CA PRO A 323 3.90 8.60 9.22
C PRO A 323 3.62 9.43 10.48
N VAL A 324 2.58 9.04 11.22
CA VAL A 324 2.27 9.57 12.56
C VAL A 324 2.81 8.67 13.66
N TYR A 325 3.19 7.45 13.31
CA TYR A 325 3.84 6.50 14.20
C TYR A 325 4.75 5.57 13.40
N GLN A 326 5.97 5.34 13.91
CA GLN A 326 6.90 4.32 13.40
C GLN A 326 7.63 3.66 14.57
N SER A 327 7.85 2.35 14.46
CA SER A 327 8.68 1.56 15.38
C SER A 327 9.39 0.47 14.59
N LEU A 328 10.71 0.60 14.46
CA LEU A 328 11.55 -0.24 13.60
C LEU A 328 12.44 -1.16 14.44
N ASN A 329 12.69 -2.39 14.00
CA ASN A 329 13.35 -3.42 14.82
C ASN A 329 14.87 -3.23 14.99
N GLY A 330 15.48 -2.31 14.27
CA GLY A 330 16.89 -1.97 14.36
C GLY A 330 17.11 -0.62 13.74
N PRO A 331 18.36 -0.13 13.61
CA PRO A 331 18.61 1.07 12.87
C PRO A 331 18.15 0.92 11.42
N GLN A 332 17.03 1.56 11.08
CA GLN A 332 16.46 1.59 9.74
C GLN A 332 16.09 3.02 9.38
N LEU A 333 16.15 3.36 8.10
CA LEU A 333 15.68 4.64 7.62
C LEU A 333 14.18 4.81 7.89
N GLN A 334 13.80 5.90 8.58
CA GLN A 334 12.41 6.24 8.80
C GLN A 334 11.80 6.88 7.55
N THR A 335 10.56 6.53 7.22
CA THR A 335 9.79 7.27 6.22
C THR A 335 9.46 8.65 6.79
N THR A 336 9.66 9.71 6.00
CA THR A 336 9.37 11.09 6.40
C THR A 336 8.09 11.62 5.76
N TRP A 337 7.90 11.32 4.49
CA TRP A 337 6.67 11.64 3.77
C TRP A 337 6.52 10.72 2.55
N LEU A 338 5.31 10.64 2.04
CA LEU A 338 4.96 9.84 0.89
C LEU A 338 3.90 10.56 0.04
N ALA A 339 3.92 10.30 -1.27
CA ALA A 339 2.94 10.83 -2.20
C ALA A 339 2.56 9.77 -3.23
N ARG A 340 1.32 9.84 -3.71
CA ARG A 340 0.77 8.94 -4.73
C ARG A 340 -0.02 9.75 -5.75
N VAL A 341 0.12 9.38 -7.01
CA VAL A 341 -0.67 9.92 -8.12
C VAL A 341 -1.19 8.75 -8.92
N GLY A 342 -2.49 8.67 -9.09
CA GLY A 342 -3.13 7.58 -9.81
C GLY A 342 -4.02 8.09 -10.94
N LEU A 343 -4.00 7.36 -12.05
CA LEU A 343 -4.85 7.55 -13.21
C LEU A 343 -5.55 6.23 -13.51
N GLN A 344 -6.85 6.26 -13.75
CA GLN A 344 -7.62 5.09 -14.16
C GLN A 344 -8.57 5.45 -15.28
N TRP A 345 -8.67 4.55 -16.24
CA TRP A 345 -9.61 4.67 -17.34
C TRP A 345 -10.35 3.35 -17.56
N ALA A 346 -11.68 3.43 -17.42
CA ALA A 346 -12.58 2.29 -17.63
C ALA A 346 -13.31 2.42 -18.98
N PHE A 347 -13.45 1.32 -19.72
CA PHE A 347 -14.07 1.25 -21.06
C PHE A 347 -14.72 -0.12 -21.36
#